data_a7e8a4c43ae3761fc5c060870b361053
#
_entry.id   a7e8a4c43ae3761fc5c060870b361053
#
_cell.length_a   1.000
_cell.length_b   1.000
_cell.length_c   1.000
_cell.angle_alpha   90.00
_cell.angle_beta   90.00
_cell.angle_gamma   90.00
#
_symmetry.space_group_name_H-M   'P 1'
#
loop_
_entity.id
_entity.type
_entity.pdbx_description
1 polymer ?
#
loop_
_entity_poly.entity_id
_entity_poly.type
_entity_poly.pdbx_seq_one_letter_code
_entity_poly.pdbx_strand_id
1 'polypeptide(L)'
;MEIEKTNKVTEMAKKNGKSNARGEKCLAKFTAANGNVYGSLTLDIRKAGDYSQPLPVAVRVCHGGQKIFLRLGKSYTMEEWLVLCDYEKSGRRIQLAERNDMKNLMDRVEQMANQLISENNFSLRKLQDRFQGKKDDDSTIITVWDSYIQSKTNEGKVGSARCSKDVRNRFVKDLGTDVSFADINRDFIL
;
A
#
# COMPACT_ATOMS: atom_id res chain seq x y z
N MET A 1 -33.05 -23.79 13.79
CA MET A 1 -31.70 -23.54 14.39
C MET A 1 -30.76 -22.76 13.48
N GLU A 2 -30.80 -22.87 12.14
CA GLU A 2 -29.95 -22.09 11.21
C GLU A 2 -30.37 -20.60 11.10
N ILE A 3 -31.68 -20.30 11.13
CA ILE A 3 -32.20 -18.93 11.01
C ILE A 3 -31.77 -18.04 12.21
N GLU A 4 -31.69 -18.59 13.42
CA GLU A 4 -31.24 -17.83 14.61
C GLU A 4 -29.77 -17.48 14.58
N LYS A 5 -28.91 -18.34 13.98
CA LYS A 5 -27.46 -18.06 13.83
C LYS A 5 -27.23 -16.94 12.82
N THR A 6 -27.97 -16.93 11.72
CA THR A 6 -27.87 -15.89 10.67
C THR A 6 -28.31 -14.52 11.23
N ASN A 7 -29.36 -14.46 12.02
CA ASN A 7 -29.83 -13.23 12.64
C ASN A 7 -28.83 -12.66 13.66
N LYS A 8 -28.16 -13.52 14.44
CA LYS A 8 -27.17 -13.07 15.43
C LYS A 8 -25.91 -12.49 14.79
N VAL A 9 -25.47 -13.03 13.66
CA VAL A 9 -24.32 -12.50 12.87
C VAL A 9 -24.70 -11.17 12.22
N THR A 10 -25.91 -11.07 11.66
CA THR A 10 -26.43 -9.84 11.04
C THR A 10 -26.68 -8.75 12.09
N GLU A 11 -27.13 -9.09 13.30
CA GLU A 11 -27.30 -8.14 14.40
C GLU A 11 -25.97 -7.65 14.97
N MET A 12 -24.95 -8.51 15.07
CA MET A 12 -23.59 -8.10 15.43
C MET A 12 -22.96 -7.17 14.38
N ALA A 13 -23.22 -7.42 13.09
CA ALA A 13 -22.78 -6.54 12.02
C ALA A 13 -23.47 -5.18 12.04
N LYS A 14 -24.76 -5.12 12.36
CA LYS A 14 -25.54 -3.87 12.47
C LYS A 14 -25.20 -3.04 13.70
N LYS A 15 -24.90 -3.65 14.85
CA LYS A 15 -24.47 -2.95 16.07
C LYS A 15 -23.08 -2.33 15.93
N ASN A 16 -22.22 -2.88 15.07
CA ASN A 16 -20.88 -2.35 14.81
C ASN A 16 -20.84 -1.27 13.72
N GLY A 17 -21.98 -0.90 13.12
CA GLY A 17 -22.07 0.07 11.99
C GLY A 17 -21.73 1.52 12.34
N LYS A 18 -21.42 1.87 13.57
CA LYS A 18 -21.01 3.23 13.98
C LYS A 18 -19.80 3.30 14.93
N SER A 19 -19.25 2.19 15.36
CA SER A 19 -18.11 2.21 16.25
C SER A 19 -16.96 1.33 15.70
N ASN A 20 -16.03 1.99 15.10
CA ASN A 20 -14.65 1.55 15.02
C ASN A 20 -14.34 0.44 14.02
N ALA A 21 -13.77 0.83 12.91
CA ALA A 21 -12.75 0.08 12.20
C ALA A 21 -11.64 -0.51 13.12
N ARG A 22 -11.72 -0.29 14.43
CA ARG A 22 -10.84 -0.82 15.48
C ARG A 22 -11.18 -2.25 15.91
N GLY A 23 -12.34 -2.78 15.51
CA GLY A 23 -12.80 -4.13 15.88
C GLY A 23 -12.65 -5.17 14.78
N GLU A 24 -12.14 -4.83 13.60
CA GLU A 24 -11.89 -5.80 12.54
C GLU A 24 -10.85 -6.81 13.03
N LYS A 25 -11.26 -8.08 13.13
CA LYS A 25 -10.30 -9.15 13.40
C LYS A 25 -9.29 -9.16 12.26
N CYS A 26 -8.03 -8.90 12.58
CA CYS A 26 -6.93 -9.04 11.66
C CYS A 26 -6.20 -10.36 11.89
N LEU A 27 -5.84 -11.02 10.80
CA LEU A 27 -5.16 -12.32 10.85
C LEU A 27 -3.71 -12.19 11.33
N ALA A 28 -3.05 -11.10 10.96
CA ALA A 28 -1.67 -10.80 11.33
C ALA A 28 -1.43 -9.28 11.34
N LYS A 29 -0.36 -8.84 12.02
CA LYS A 29 0.08 -7.44 12.08
C LYS A 29 1.59 -7.38 12.02
N PHE A 30 2.13 -6.30 11.45
CA PHE A 30 3.55 -5.96 11.57
C PHE A 30 3.73 -4.50 11.94
N THR A 31 4.93 -4.20 12.44
CA THR A 31 5.34 -2.84 12.77
C THR A 31 6.78 -2.65 12.31
N ALA A 32 7.03 -1.60 11.54
CA ALA A 32 8.34 -1.26 10.99
C ALA A 32 8.70 0.20 11.30
N ALA A 33 9.94 0.62 11.00
CA ALA A 33 10.45 1.97 11.24
C ALA A 33 10.22 2.49 12.67
N ASN A 34 10.58 1.69 13.67
CA ASN A 34 10.44 2.03 15.10
C ASN A 34 9.00 2.44 15.48
N GLY A 35 8.00 1.80 14.87
CA GLY A 35 6.60 2.08 15.16
C GLY A 35 5.93 3.11 14.25
N ASN A 36 6.62 3.66 13.25
CA ASN A 36 6.04 4.66 12.35
C ASN A 36 5.27 4.07 11.17
N VAL A 37 5.51 2.80 10.85
CA VAL A 37 4.80 2.05 9.80
C VAL A 37 4.07 0.86 10.41
N TYR A 38 2.76 0.78 10.22
CA TYR A 38 1.93 -0.29 10.74
C TYR A 38 1.25 -1.03 9.60
N GLY A 39 1.35 -2.35 9.59
CA GLY A 39 0.62 -3.22 8.67
C GLY A 39 -0.38 -4.10 9.41
N SER A 40 -1.54 -4.33 8.79
CA SER A 40 -2.54 -5.28 9.28
C SER A 40 -3.21 -6.02 8.13
N LEU A 41 -3.29 -7.33 8.24
CA LEU A 41 -3.93 -8.21 7.26
C LEU A 41 -5.42 -8.34 7.60
N THR A 42 -6.29 -7.79 6.75
CA THR A 42 -7.73 -7.66 7.00
C THR A 42 -8.55 -7.86 5.73
N LEU A 43 -9.88 -7.96 5.85
CA LEU A 43 -10.79 -7.81 4.72
C LEU A 43 -10.94 -6.31 4.35
N ASP A 44 -10.99 -6.00 3.06
CA ASP A 44 -11.26 -4.64 2.57
C ASP A 44 -12.78 -4.40 2.49
N ILE A 45 -13.34 -3.91 3.58
CA ILE A 45 -14.79 -3.65 3.72
C ILE A 45 -15.22 -2.26 3.22
N ARG A 46 -14.31 -1.42 2.70
CA ARG A 46 -14.57 -0.01 2.39
C ARG A 46 -15.68 0.23 1.35
N LYS A 47 -15.88 -0.74 0.45
CA LYS A 47 -16.88 -0.68 -0.62
C LYS A 47 -17.93 -1.79 -0.49
N ALA A 48 -17.97 -2.47 0.66
CA ALA A 48 -18.92 -3.53 0.89
C ALA A 48 -20.32 -2.93 1.13
N GLY A 49 -21.22 -3.14 0.19
CA GLY A 49 -22.65 -2.87 0.39
C GLY A 49 -23.34 -4.02 1.12
N ASP A 50 -22.81 -5.22 1.02
CA ASP A 50 -23.31 -6.45 1.60
C ASP A 50 -22.13 -7.31 2.09
N TYR A 51 -22.19 -7.72 3.36
CA TYR A 51 -21.16 -8.56 4.00
C TYR A 51 -21.38 -10.07 3.78
N SER A 52 -22.46 -10.47 3.12
CA SER A 52 -22.70 -11.86 2.72
C SER A 52 -21.84 -12.26 1.50
N GLN A 53 -21.40 -11.29 0.74
CA GLN A 53 -20.55 -11.51 -0.43
C GLN A 53 -19.06 -11.62 -0.03
N PRO A 54 -18.27 -12.39 -0.80
CA PRO A 54 -16.83 -12.48 -0.58
C PRO A 54 -16.14 -11.11 -0.71
N LEU A 55 -15.40 -10.72 0.31
CA LEU A 55 -14.66 -9.47 0.40
C LEU A 55 -13.17 -9.70 0.12
N PRO A 56 -12.50 -8.78 -0.59
CA PRO A 56 -11.08 -8.95 -0.89
C PRO A 56 -10.23 -8.83 0.37
N VAL A 57 -9.22 -9.70 0.46
CA VAL A 57 -8.18 -9.61 1.48
C VAL A 57 -7.15 -8.56 1.10
N ALA A 58 -6.78 -7.74 2.04
CA ALA A 58 -5.76 -6.72 1.84
C ALA A 58 -4.85 -6.55 3.07
N VAL A 59 -3.61 -6.18 2.83
CA VAL A 59 -2.74 -5.61 3.84
C VAL A 59 -3.00 -4.11 3.89
N ARG A 60 -3.56 -3.65 5.00
CA ARG A 60 -3.71 -2.23 5.30
C ARG A 60 -2.39 -1.73 5.90
N VAL A 61 -1.71 -0.83 5.21
CA VAL A 61 -0.49 -0.20 5.69
C VAL A 61 -0.77 1.27 6.02
N CYS A 62 -0.33 1.70 7.19
CA CYS A 62 -0.50 3.04 7.71
C CYS A 62 0.86 3.69 7.99
N HIS A 63 1.03 4.95 7.60
CA HIS A 63 2.21 5.77 7.86
C HIS A 63 1.82 7.27 7.81
N GLY A 64 2.29 8.06 8.77
CA GLY A 64 2.06 9.51 8.80
C GLY A 64 0.58 9.92 8.72
N GLY A 65 -0.34 9.18 9.35
CA GLY A 65 -1.79 9.42 9.28
C GLY A 65 -2.46 8.97 7.99
N GLN A 66 -1.70 8.60 6.97
CA GLN A 66 -2.22 8.07 5.71
C GLN A 66 -2.31 6.55 5.74
N LYS A 67 -3.12 5.96 4.85
CA LYS A 67 -3.30 4.51 4.73
C LYS A 67 -3.49 4.08 3.29
N ILE A 68 -2.90 2.93 2.95
CA ILE A 68 -3.14 2.22 1.69
C ILE A 68 -3.63 0.81 1.95
N PHE A 69 -4.20 0.19 0.92
CA PHE A 69 -4.69 -1.19 0.96
C PHE A 69 -4.08 -1.96 -0.22
N LEU A 70 -3.22 -2.90 0.10
CA LEU A 70 -2.54 -3.78 -0.86
C LEU A 70 -3.35 -5.07 -0.96
N ARG A 71 -4.11 -5.25 -2.04
CA ARG A 71 -4.97 -6.41 -2.25
C ARG A 71 -4.14 -7.64 -2.60
N LEU A 72 -4.44 -8.78 -1.95
CA LEU A 72 -3.68 -10.02 -2.10
C LEU A 72 -4.25 -10.98 -3.15
N GLY A 73 -5.27 -10.57 -3.91
CA GLY A 73 -5.90 -11.42 -4.94
C GLY A 73 -6.77 -12.56 -4.39
N LYS A 74 -7.02 -12.59 -3.08
CA LYS A 74 -7.90 -13.55 -2.41
C LYS A 74 -9.13 -12.83 -1.86
N SER A 75 -10.25 -13.55 -1.76
CA SER A 75 -11.50 -13.03 -1.19
C SER A 75 -12.15 -14.09 -0.31
N TYR A 76 -12.76 -13.68 0.79
CA TYR A 76 -13.48 -14.55 1.72
C TYR A 76 -14.76 -13.86 2.19
N THR A 77 -15.77 -14.65 2.52
CA THR A 77 -16.91 -14.18 3.28
C THR A 77 -16.47 -13.78 4.69
N MET A 78 -17.28 -12.98 5.37
CA MET A 78 -17.00 -12.59 6.75
C MET A 78 -16.89 -13.81 7.68
N GLU A 79 -17.71 -14.83 7.46
CA GLU A 79 -17.70 -16.06 8.27
C GLU A 79 -16.42 -16.85 8.07
N GLU A 80 -16.00 -17.08 6.82
CA GLU A 80 -14.74 -17.75 6.49
C GLU A 80 -13.54 -17.01 7.08
N TRP A 81 -13.55 -15.67 6.98
CA TRP A 81 -12.49 -14.84 7.53
C TRP A 81 -12.38 -14.96 9.04
N LEU A 82 -13.51 -14.97 9.76
CA LEU A 82 -13.51 -15.13 11.21
C LEU A 82 -12.97 -16.49 11.62
N VAL A 83 -13.29 -17.56 10.87
CA VAL A 83 -12.72 -18.89 11.09
C VAL A 83 -11.21 -18.89 10.87
N LEU A 84 -10.70 -18.23 9.84
CA LEU A 84 -9.27 -18.12 9.57
C LEU A 84 -8.53 -17.29 10.65
N CYS A 85 -9.16 -16.27 11.21
CA CYS A 85 -8.60 -15.46 12.28
C CYS A 85 -8.59 -16.17 13.63
N ASP A 86 -9.52 -17.12 13.86
CA ASP A 86 -9.66 -17.85 15.11
C ASP A 86 -8.83 -19.13 15.07
N TYR A 87 -7.65 -19.09 15.71
CA TYR A 87 -6.71 -20.20 15.70
C TYR A 87 -7.30 -21.50 16.27
N GLU A 88 -8.15 -21.40 17.31
CA GLU A 88 -8.73 -22.56 17.96
C GLU A 88 -9.79 -23.25 17.08
N LYS A 89 -10.46 -22.51 16.20
CA LYS A 89 -11.47 -23.03 15.29
C LYS A 89 -10.91 -23.49 13.94
N SER A 90 -9.72 -23.03 13.58
CA SER A 90 -9.08 -23.35 12.29
C SER A 90 -8.27 -24.66 12.31
N GLY A 91 -8.70 -25.64 13.10
CA GLY A 91 -7.99 -26.93 13.31
C GLY A 91 -7.92 -27.84 12.07
N ARG A 92 -8.46 -27.45 10.90
CA ARG A 92 -8.37 -28.25 9.67
C ARG A 92 -7.11 -27.87 8.90
N ARG A 93 -6.40 -28.87 8.39
CA ARG A 93 -5.15 -28.72 7.61
C ARG A 93 -5.23 -27.67 6.48
N ILE A 94 -6.37 -27.62 5.78
CA ILE A 94 -6.61 -26.68 4.66
C ILE A 94 -6.61 -25.24 5.16
N GLN A 95 -7.31 -24.94 6.23
CA GLN A 95 -7.39 -23.59 6.81
C GLN A 95 -6.04 -23.12 7.36
N LEU A 96 -5.24 -24.04 7.90
CA LEU A 96 -3.89 -23.74 8.36
C LEU A 96 -2.97 -23.39 7.20
N ALA A 97 -3.05 -24.10 6.08
CA ALA A 97 -2.28 -23.82 4.88
C ALA A 97 -2.63 -22.45 4.31
N GLU A 98 -3.93 -22.16 4.13
CA GLU A 98 -4.40 -20.85 3.64
C GLU A 98 -3.98 -19.68 4.56
N ARG A 99 -4.05 -19.90 5.87
CA ARG A 99 -3.60 -18.92 6.85
C ARG A 99 -2.10 -18.64 6.74
N ASN A 100 -1.30 -19.68 6.57
CA ASN A 100 0.15 -19.55 6.39
C ASN A 100 0.48 -18.85 5.07
N ASP A 101 -0.20 -19.17 3.98
CA ASP A 101 -0.03 -18.48 2.70
C ASP A 101 -0.28 -16.97 2.82
N MET A 102 -1.35 -16.58 3.51
CA MET A 102 -1.66 -15.16 3.72
C MET A 102 -0.63 -14.47 4.61
N LYS A 103 -0.12 -15.16 5.64
CA LYS A 103 0.98 -14.64 6.46
C LYS A 103 2.24 -14.45 5.63
N ASN A 104 2.62 -15.43 4.80
CA ASN A 104 3.77 -15.31 3.91
C ASN A 104 3.65 -14.12 2.96
N LEU A 105 2.44 -13.84 2.43
CA LEU A 105 2.20 -12.65 1.60
C LEU A 105 2.35 -11.36 2.41
N MET A 106 1.92 -11.35 3.66
CA MET A 106 2.10 -10.21 4.55
C MET A 106 3.58 -9.98 4.89
N ASP A 107 4.32 -11.05 5.18
CA ASP A 107 5.76 -11.00 5.48
C ASP A 107 6.54 -10.41 4.29
N ARG A 108 6.13 -10.72 3.05
CA ARG A 108 6.69 -10.08 1.85
C ARG A 108 6.43 -8.58 1.82
N VAL A 109 5.24 -8.12 2.18
CA VAL A 109 4.93 -6.68 2.28
C VAL A 109 5.79 -6.02 3.35
N GLU A 110 5.95 -6.66 4.51
CA GLU A 110 6.82 -6.20 5.58
C GLU A 110 8.28 -6.09 5.13
N GLN A 111 8.80 -7.11 4.44
CA GLN A 111 10.15 -7.09 3.87
C GLN A 111 10.34 -5.93 2.88
N MET A 112 9.37 -5.70 1.97
CA MET A 112 9.41 -4.56 1.04
C MET A 112 9.41 -3.23 1.79
N ALA A 113 8.60 -3.10 2.84
CA ALA A 113 8.57 -1.89 3.67
C ALA A 113 9.91 -1.65 4.38
N ASN A 114 10.48 -2.69 5.01
CA ASN A 114 11.77 -2.61 5.68
C ASN A 114 12.91 -2.27 4.72
N GLN A 115 12.88 -2.81 3.50
CA GLN A 115 13.86 -2.49 2.48
C GLN A 115 13.77 -1.02 2.08
N LEU A 116 12.57 -0.49 1.78
CA LEU A 116 12.38 0.94 1.47
C LEU A 116 12.82 1.85 2.63
N ILE A 117 12.61 1.43 3.88
CA ILE A 117 13.06 2.16 5.07
C ILE A 117 14.59 2.16 5.14
N SER A 118 15.25 1.03 4.91
CA SER A 118 16.71 0.94 4.91
C SER A 118 17.37 1.78 3.81
N GLU A 119 16.68 1.95 2.70
CA GLU A 119 17.07 2.80 1.58
C GLU A 119 16.79 4.30 1.84
N ASN A 120 16.24 4.69 3.01
CA ASN A 120 15.73 6.03 3.34
C ASN A 120 14.73 6.58 2.30
N ASN A 121 14.00 5.68 1.65
CA ASN A 121 13.16 5.99 0.50
C ASN A 121 11.71 5.52 0.70
N PHE A 122 11.28 5.38 1.96
CA PHE A 122 9.95 4.87 2.27
C PHE A 122 8.86 5.91 2.00
N SER A 123 7.91 5.52 1.15
CA SER A 123 6.59 6.16 1.06
C SER A 123 5.53 5.09 0.81
N LEU A 124 4.29 5.35 1.19
CA LEU A 124 3.17 4.43 0.94
C LEU A 124 2.97 4.18 -0.56
N ARG A 125 3.22 5.18 -1.40
CA ARG A 125 3.13 5.08 -2.85
C ARG A 125 4.22 4.15 -3.40
N LYS A 126 5.48 4.32 -3.01
CA LYS A 126 6.58 3.45 -3.44
C LYS A 126 6.36 2.00 -3.00
N LEU A 127 5.87 1.80 -1.77
CA LEU A 127 5.48 0.47 -1.32
C LEU A 127 4.38 -0.13 -2.20
N GLN A 128 3.37 0.65 -2.57
CA GLN A 128 2.29 0.20 -3.46
C GLN A 128 2.81 -0.13 -4.86
N ASP A 129 3.66 0.71 -5.43
CA ASP A 129 4.23 0.51 -6.76
C ASP A 129 5.13 -0.73 -6.79
N ARG A 130 6.00 -0.93 -5.77
CA ARG A 130 6.84 -2.12 -5.62
C ARG A 130 6.00 -3.40 -5.42
N PHE A 131 4.93 -3.33 -4.64
CA PHE A 131 3.99 -4.44 -4.46
C PHE A 131 3.27 -4.81 -5.77
N GLN A 132 2.94 -3.84 -6.61
CA GLN A 132 2.32 -4.05 -7.93
C GLN A 132 3.32 -4.51 -8.99
N GLY A 133 4.59 -4.67 -8.66
CA GLY A 133 5.66 -5.02 -9.61
C GLY A 133 5.94 -3.92 -10.62
N LYS A 134 5.49 -2.69 -10.37
CA LYS A 134 5.94 -1.55 -11.14
C LYS A 134 7.42 -1.35 -10.83
N LYS A 135 8.23 -1.18 -11.86
CA LYS A 135 9.62 -0.76 -11.67
C LYS A 135 9.57 0.55 -10.87
N ASP A 136 10.40 0.61 -9.83
CA ASP A 136 10.65 1.89 -9.16
C ASP A 136 11.10 2.85 -10.25
N ASP A 137 10.19 3.72 -10.66
CA ASP A 137 10.55 4.83 -11.52
C ASP A 137 11.26 5.83 -10.61
N ASP A 138 12.53 5.50 -10.29
CA ASP A 138 13.46 6.37 -9.56
C ASP A 138 13.86 7.58 -10.41
N SER A 139 13.14 7.79 -11.51
CA SER A 139 13.33 8.98 -12.33
C SER A 139 12.87 10.20 -11.53
N THR A 140 13.83 10.77 -10.83
CA THR A 140 13.67 12.12 -10.32
C THR A 140 13.47 13.06 -11.52
N ILE A 141 12.83 14.19 -11.29
CA ILE A 141 12.70 15.21 -12.34
C ILE A 141 14.06 15.50 -12.97
N ILE A 142 15.11 15.47 -12.18
CA ILE A 142 16.48 15.74 -12.61
C ILE A 142 17.01 14.65 -13.56
N THR A 143 16.78 13.38 -13.28
CA THR A 143 17.20 12.27 -14.18
C THR A 143 16.50 12.33 -15.54
N VAL A 144 15.20 12.64 -15.55
CA VAL A 144 14.45 12.82 -16.80
C VAL A 144 14.95 14.07 -17.57
N TRP A 145 15.23 15.15 -16.83
CA TRP A 145 15.74 16.39 -17.41
C TRP A 145 17.15 16.20 -18.01
N ASP A 146 18.01 15.50 -17.31
CA ASP A 146 19.36 15.18 -17.81
C ASP A 146 19.30 14.32 -19.08
N SER A 147 18.38 13.34 -19.12
CA SER A 147 18.11 12.54 -20.33
C SER A 147 17.62 13.39 -21.50
N TYR A 148 16.74 14.35 -21.24
CA TYR A 148 16.26 15.30 -22.24
C TYR A 148 17.39 16.20 -22.79
N ILE A 149 18.22 16.76 -21.90
CA ILE A 149 19.38 17.58 -22.28
C ILE A 149 20.34 16.78 -23.15
N GLN A 150 20.62 15.52 -22.78
CA GLN A 150 21.47 14.63 -23.56
C GLN A 150 20.87 14.34 -24.96
N SER A 151 19.57 14.08 -25.02
CA SER A 151 18.88 13.90 -26.32
C SER A 151 19.02 15.12 -27.21
N LYS A 152 18.80 16.34 -26.69
CA LYS A 152 18.95 17.58 -27.44
C LYS A 152 20.38 17.84 -27.90
N THR A 153 21.35 17.46 -27.08
CA THR A 153 22.77 17.52 -27.45
C THR A 153 23.08 16.58 -28.62
N ASN A 154 22.59 15.34 -28.55
CA ASN A 154 22.78 14.33 -29.61
C ASN A 154 22.09 14.72 -30.93
N GLU A 155 20.96 15.44 -30.84
CA GLU A 155 20.26 16.01 -32.01
C GLU A 155 20.97 17.24 -32.61
N GLY A 156 22.11 17.67 -32.03
CA GLY A 156 22.83 18.89 -32.48
C GLY A 156 22.14 20.21 -32.07
N LYS A 157 21.10 20.16 -31.24
CA LYS A 157 20.35 21.33 -30.76
C LYS A 157 21.00 21.98 -29.55
N VAL A 158 22.25 22.41 -29.69
CA VAL A 158 23.10 22.89 -28.59
C VAL A 158 22.51 24.06 -27.82
N GLY A 159 21.85 24.99 -28.50
CA GLY A 159 21.18 26.13 -27.86
C GLY A 159 20.05 25.72 -26.92
N SER A 160 19.19 24.78 -27.37
CA SER A 160 18.12 24.23 -26.54
C SER A 160 18.65 23.41 -25.36
N ALA A 161 19.68 22.63 -25.58
CA ALA A 161 20.35 21.86 -24.53
C ALA A 161 20.93 22.77 -23.45
N ARG A 162 21.60 23.89 -23.84
CA ARG A 162 22.17 24.87 -22.92
C ARG A 162 21.09 25.56 -22.08
N CYS A 163 20.03 26.05 -22.74
CA CYS A 163 18.92 26.69 -22.06
C CYS A 163 18.27 25.75 -21.02
N SER A 164 18.01 24.49 -21.42
CA SER A 164 17.45 23.49 -20.51
C SER A 164 18.38 23.17 -19.34
N LYS A 165 19.70 23.16 -19.56
CA LYS A 165 20.69 22.96 -18.51
C LYS A 165 20.71 24.11 -17.51
N ASP A 166 20.57 25.35 -17.97
CA ASP A 166 20.56 26.52 -17.10
C ASP A 166 19.29 26.51 -16.19
N VAL A 167 18.13 26.18 -16.76
CA VAL A 167 16.88 26.03 -15.98
C VAL A 167 16.98 24.87 -14.98
N ARG A 168 17.51 23.73 -15.41
CA ARG A 168 17.76 22.57 -14.54
C ARG A 168 18.67 22.91 -13.36
N ASN A 169 19.76 23.65 -13.59
CA ASN A 169 20.68 24.05 -12.53
C ASN A 169 20.04 25.01 -11.52
N ARG A 170 19.18 25.91 -11.98
CA ARG A 170 18.39 26.78 -11.11
C ARG A 170 17.41 25.95 -10.25
N PHE A 171 16.68 25.01 -10.87
CA PHE A 171 15.79 24.11 -10.17
C PHE A 171 16.52 23.32 -9.05
N VAL A 172 17.68 22.75 -9.35
CA VAL A 172 18.48 22.01 -8.35
C VAL A 172 18.94 22.93 -7.21
N LYS A 173 19.31 24.17 -7.52
CA LYS A 173 19.73 25.15 -6.50
C LYS A 173 18.58 25.48 -5.54
N ASP A 174 17.37 25.61 -6.05
CA ASP A 174 16.23 26.09 -5.28
C ASP A 174 15.49 24.94 -4.55
N LEU A 175 15.46 23.72 -5.13
CA LEU A 175 14.61 22.61 -4.68
C LEU A 175 15.37 21.30 -4.40
N GLY A 176 16.65 21.22 -4.79
CA GLY A 176 17.46 20.01 -4.63
C GLY A 176 17.32 19.00 -5.79
N THR A 177 17.95 17.83 -5.63
CA THR A 177 18.02 16.79 -6.66
C THR A 177 16.95 15.70 -6.53
N ASP A 178 16.37 15.56 -5.35
CA ASP A 178 15.54 14.39 -4.99
C ASP A 178 14.04 14.60 -5.21
N VAL A 179 13.67 15.67 -5.91
CA VAL A 179 12.27 15.98 -6.24
C VAL A 179 11.75 14.97 -7.27
N SER A 180 10.74 14.22 -6.89
CA SER A 180 10.04 13.29 -7.79
C SER A 180 8.88 13.97 -8.50
N PHE A 181 8.41 13.39 -9.62
CA PHE A 181 7.18 13.89 -10.27
C PHE A 181 5.95 13.82 -9.35
N ALA A 182 5.98 12.94 -8.35
CA ALA A 182 4.90 12.80 -7.40
C ALA A 182 4.81 13.96 -6.39
N ASP A 183 5.90 14.66 -6.19
CA ASP A 183 5.99 15.80 -5.27
C ASP A 183 5.44 17.09 -5.91
N ILE A 184 5.36 17.13 -7.26
CA ILE A 184 4.77 18.25 -7.98
C ILE A 184 3.25 18.18 -7.86
N ASN A 185 2.73 18.88 -6.90
CA ASN A 185 1.29 19.10 -6.72
C ASN A 185 0.97 20.59 -6.91
N ARG A 186 -0.32 20.95 -6.75
CA ARG A 186 -0.77 22.34 -6.89
C ARG A 186 -0.05 23.30 -5.92
N ASP A 187 0.21 22.84 -4.69
CA ASP A 187 0.82 23.65 -3.64
C ASP A 187 2.33 23.84 -3.86
N PHE A 188 2.95 22.97 -4.67
CA PHE A 188 4.34 23.07 -5.09
C PHE A 188 4.54 24.16 -6.16
N ILE A 189 3.51 24.47 -6.95
CA ILE A 189 3.58 25.40 -8.09
C ILE A 189 3.19 26.82 -7.67
N LEU A 190 2.47 27.01 -6.56
CA LEU A 190 2.04 28.30 -6.02
C LEU A 190 3.07 28.90 -5.08
#